data_981078763462f23e0e4310661e40744a
#
_entry.id   981078763462f23e0e4310661e40744a
#
_cell.length_a   1.000
_cell.length_b   1.000
_cell.length_c   1.000
_cell.angle_alpha   90.00
_cell.angle_beta   90.00
_cell.angle_gamma   90.00
#
_symmetry.space_group_name_H-M   'P 1'
#
loop_
_entity.id
_entity.type
_entity.pdbx_description
1 polymer ?
#
loop_
_entity_poly.entity_id
_entity_poly.type
_entity_poly.pdbx_seq_one_letter_code
_entity_poly.pdbx_strand_id
1 'polypeptide(L)'
;MAHAVAATSKFLSAIAPSIGTIGTMTPIEVNCAGFDRVCYEAVLGVAGAGGLFDMKVQDSATTGGGLVDLTGAALVQVTKALGDSTVQVVDCKVNPARPFHKLVVVTTTGAFPNGVIAHLYSGSGYRPITPTAGTQVVIT
;
A
#
# COMPACT_ATOMS: atom_id res chain seq x y z
N MET A 1 18.93 22.96 -7.61
CA MET A 1 17.51 23.20 -7.94
C MET A 1 16.63 22.37 -6.99
N ALA A 2 15.72 23.01 -6.29
CA ALA A 2 14.69 22.29 -5.54
C ALA A 2 13.63 21.82 -6.52
N HIS A 3 13.53 20.52 -6.77
CA HIS A 3 12.38 19.96 -7.47
C HIS A 3 11.20 19.92 -6.52
N ALA A 4 10.10 20.56 -6.88
CA ALA A 4 8.86 20.40 -6.12
C ALA A 4 8.43 18.93 -6.17
N VAL A 5 8.14 18.33 -5.03
CA VAL A 5 7.67 16.94 -4.94
C VAL A 5 6.49 16.69 -5.90
N ALA A 6 5.61 17.66 -6.07
CA ALA A 6 4.47 17.59 -6.99
C ALA A 6 4.85 17.50 -8.49
N ALA A 7 6.09 17.83 -8.88
CA ALA A 7 6.53 17.74 -10.26
C ALA A 7 7.04 16.36 -10.66
N THR A 8 7.44 15.54 -9.68
CA THR A 8 8.06 14.23 -9.89
C THR A 8 7.31 13.09 -9.21
N SER A 9 6.20 13.38 -8.58
CA SER A 9 5.42 12.41 -7.82
C SER A 9 3.91 12.69 -7.90
N LYS A 10 3.11 11.67 -7.61
CA LYS A 10 1.65 11.73 -7.60
C LYS A 10 1.12 10.94 -6.41
N PHE A 11 0.14 11.49 -5.71
CA PHE A 11 -0.55 10.85 -4.61
C PHE A 11 -1.97 10.47 -5.04
N LEU A 12 -2.37 9.24 -4.74
CA LEU A 12 -3.71 8.72 -5.05
C LEU A 12 -4.21 7.91 -3.85
N SER A 13 -5.53 7.87 -3.68
CA SER A 13 -6.13 6.90 -2.75
C SER A 13 -6.15 5.52 -3.42
N ALA A 14 -5.58 4.51 -2.77
CA ALA A 14 -5.62 3.11 -3.20
C ALA A 14 -6.70 2.31 -2.46
N ILE A 15 -6.93 2.65 -1.19
CA ILE A 15 -8.08 2.22 -0.38
C ILE A 15 -8.65 3.46 0.29
N ALA A 16 -9.94 3.70 0.11
CA ALA A 16 -10.61 4.81 0.77
C ALA A 16 -10.54 4.65 2.31
N PRO A 17 -10.29 5.74 3.05
CA PRO A 17 -10.31 5.69 4.51
C PRO A 17 -11.64 5.14 5.02
N SER A 18 -11.58 4.20 5.95
CA SER A 18 -12.76 3.59 6.56
C SER A 18 -12.56 3.37 8.06
N ILE A 19 -13.67 3.28 8.77
CA ILE A 19 -13.67 2.89 10.20
C ILE A 19 -13.27 1.43 10.39
N GLY A 20 -13.06 0.70 9.29
CA GLY A 20 -12.70 -0.70 9.27
C GLY A 20 -13.90 -1.61 9.48
N THR A 21 -14.27 -2.32 8.44
CA THR A 21 -15.17 -3.48 8.53
C THR A 21 -14.36 -4.76 8.42
N ILE A 22 -14.81 -5.83 9.02
CA ILE A 22 -14.21 -7.15 8.81
C ILE A 22 -14.49 -7.58 7.36
N GLY A 23 -13.47 -8.06 6.67
CA GLY A 23 -13.58 -8.54 5.29
C GLY A 23 -12.56 -7.91 4.35
N THR A 24 -12.80 -8.11 3.06
CA THR A 24 -11.95 -7.56 1.99
C THR A 24 -12.39 -6.14 1.67
N MET A 25 -11.43 -5.21 1.69
CA MET A 25 -11.67 -3.81 1.30
C MET A 25 -11.81 -3.70 -0.22
N THR A 26 -12.58 -2.73 -0.68
CA THR A 26 -12.70 -2.44 -2.11
C THR A 26 -11.51 -1.60 -2.57
N PRO A 27 -10.63 -2.12 -3.44
CA PRO A 27 -9.48 -1.38 -3.92
C PRO A 27 -9.86 -0.41 -5.04
N ILE A 28 -9.14 0.71 -5.09
CA ILE A 28 -9.13 1.63 -6.22
C ILE A 28 -7.94 1.26 -7.10
N GLU A 29 -8.14 1.11 -8.41
CA GLU A 29 -7.04 0.82 -9.34
C GLU A 29 -6.13 2.03 -9.45
N VAL A 30 -4.82 1.78 -9.32
CA VAL A 30 -3.77 2.80 -9.44
C VAL A 30 -3.05 2.60 -10.77
N ASN A 31 -3.15 3.59 -11.65
CA ASN A 31 -2.37 3.61 -12.87
C ASN A 31 -0.98 4.20 -12.59
N CYS A 32 0.02 3.34 -12.62
CA CYS A 32 1.43 3.67 -12.34
C CYS A 32 2.24 3.99 -13.61
N ALA A 33 1.59 4.08 -14.79
CA ALA A 33 2.29 4.38 -16.04
C ALA A 33 3.07 5.70 -15.96
N GLY A 34 4.33 5.67 -16.39
CA GLY A 34 5.21 6.84 -16.36
C GLY A 34 5.96 7.06 -15.05
N PHE A 35 5.76 6.19 -14.05
CA PHE A 35 6.51 6.22 -12.79
C PHE A 35 7.37 4.97 -12.64
N ASP A 36 8.48 5.09 -11.92
CA ASP A 36 9.41 3.98 -11.70
C ASP A 36 9.02 3.13 -10.50
N ARG A 37 8.42 3.77 -9.51
CA ARG A 37 8.05 3.15 -8.24
C ARG A 37 6.71 3.67 -7.71
N VAL A 38 6.09 2.87 -6.86
CA VAL A 38 4.93 3.25 -6.07
C VAL A 38 5.12 2.78 -4.63
N CYS A 39 4.94 3.71 -3.70
CA CYS A 39 4.93 3.45 -2.27
C CYS A 39 3.47 3.43 -1.78
N TYR A 40 3.02 2.32 -1.26
CA TYR A 40 1.71 2.18 -0.63
C TYR A 40 1.86 2.36 0.88
N GLU A 41 1.21 3.39 1.40
CA GLU A 41 1.22 3.74 2.82
C GLU A 41 -0.16 3.42 3.41
N ALA A 42 -0.24 2.34 4.16
CA ALA A 42 -1.44 1.96 4.91
C ALA A 42 -1.42 2.64 6.28
N VAL A 43 -2.32 3.59 6.47
CA VAL A 43 -2.51 4.27 7.75
C VAL A 43 -3.54 3.47 8.54
N LEU A 44 -3.12 2.91 9.67
CA LEU A 44 -3.94 2.07 10.52
C LEU A 44 -4.39 2.83 11.77
N GLY A 45 -5.68 2.68 12.11
CA GLY A 45 -6.23 3.16 13.38
C GLY A 45 -6.14 2.10 14.48
N VAL A 46 -6.89 2.29 15.54
CA VAL A 46 -6.96 1.33 16.65
C VAL A 46 -7.92 0.20 16.28
N ALA A 47 -7.39 -1.02 16.25
CA ALA A 47 -8.18 -2.21 15.90
C ALA A 47 -9.14 -2.64 17.01
N GLY A 48 -10.22 -3.31 16.62
CA GLY A 48 -11.03 -4.11 17.52
C GLY A 48 -10.25 -5.28 18.13
N ALA A 49 -10.83 -5.94 19.12
CA ALA A 49 -10.19 -7.06 19.80
C ALA A 49 -9.78 -8.16 18.81
N GLY A 50 -8.51 -8.58 18.86
CA GLY A 50 -7.95 -9.60 17.99
C GLY A 50 -7.85 -9.20 16.51
N GLY A 51 -7.97 -7.92 16.17
CA GLY A 51 -7.91 -7.44 14.80
C GLY A 51 -6.61 -7.82 14.09
N LEU A 52 -6.76 -8.26 12.84
CA LEU A 52 -5.68 -8.63 11.94
C LEU A 52 -5.82 -7.86 10.63
N PHE A 53 -4.71 -7.40 10.07
CA PHE A 53 -4.65 -6.66 8.82
C PHE A 53 -3.66 -7.31 7.88
N ASP A 54 -4.10 -7.60 6.66
CA ASP A 54 -3.27 -8.15 5.58
C ASP A 54 -3.34 -7.23 4.38
N MET A 55 -2.21 -6.99 3.74
CA MET A 55 -2.11 -6.21 2.51
C MET A 55 -1.09 -6.82 1.56
N LYS A 56 -1.48 -6.97 0.30
CA LYS A 56 -0.57 -7.31 -0.80
C LYS A 56 -0.90 -6.50 -2.05
N VAL A 57 0.07 -6.39 -2.93
CA VAL A 57 -0.06 -5.69 -4.21
C VAL A 57 -0.22 -6.69 -5.34
N GLN A 58 -1.14 -6.40 -6.25
CA GLN A 58 -1.30 -7.11 -7.53
C GLN A 58 -1.06 -6.13 -8.67
N ASP A 59 -0.52 -6.60 -9.77
CA ASP A 59 -0.35 -5.83 -10.99
C ASP A 59 -1.08 -6.43 -12.19
N SER A 60 -1.30 -5.62 -13.22
CA SER A 60 -1.94 -6.03 -14.47
C SER A 60 -1.40 -5.25 -15.66
N ALA A 61 -1.40 -5.90 -16.84
CA ALA A 61 -1.13 -5.24 -18.11
C ALA A 61 -2.33 -4.44 -18.63
N THR A 62 -3.53 -4.75 -18.14
CA THR A 62 -4.79 -4.14 -18.61
C THR A 62 -5.59 -3.60 -17.43
N THR A 63 -6.29 -2.49 -17.67
CA THR A 63 -7.21 -1.95 -16.66
C THR A 63 -8.34 -2.93 -16.37
N GLY A 64 -8.68 -3.10 -15.11
CA GLY A 64 -9.81 -3.90 -14.64
C GLY A 64 -9.64 -5.41 -14.69
N GLY A 65 -8.52 -5.97 -15.16
CA GLY A 65 -8.36 -7.40 -15.29
C GLY A 65 -6.93 -7.93 -15.31
N GLY A 66 -6.76 -9.24 -15.35
CA GLY A 66 -5.45 -9.89 -15.46
C GLY A 66 -4.51 -9.68 -14.28
N LEU A 67 -5.06 -9.48 -13.08
CA LEU A 67 -4.32 -9.21 -11.85
C LEU A 67 -3.53 -10.44 -11.41
N VAL A 68 -2.25 -10.23 -11.10
CA VAL A 68 -1.34 -11.25 -10.57
C VAL A 68 -0.62 -10.67 -9.36
N ASP A 69 -0.39 -11.49 -8.34
CA ASP A 69 0.34 -11.08 -7.15
C ASP A 69 1.77 -10.63 -7.51
N LEU A 70 2.13 -9.43 -7.09
CA LEU A 70 3.49 -8.92 -7.25
C LEU A 70 4.39 -9.59 -6.20
N THR A 71 5.35 -10.37 -6.69
CA THR A 71 6.22 -11.16 -5.82
C THR A 71 6.96 -10.30 -4.80
N GLY A 72 6.84 -10.66 -3.54
CA GLY A 72 7.48 -9.95 -2.43
C GLY A 72 6.74 -8.69 -1.95
N ALA A 73 5.74 -8.21 -2.68
CA ALA A 73 4.99 -7.01 -2.33
C ALA A 73 3.80 -7.30 -1.41
N ALA A 74 4.08 -7.85 -0.25
CA ALA A 74 3.07 -8.15 0.77
C ALA A 74 3.61 -7.86 2.16
N LEU A 75 2.75 -7.36 3.04
CA LEU A 75 3.03 -7.28 4.47
C LEU A 75 2.98 -8.69 5.11
N VAL A 76 3.80 -8.90 6.11
CA VAL A 76 3.51 -9.94 7.10
C VAL A 76 2.26 -9.52 7.85
N GLN A 77 1.34 -10.44 8.16
CA GLN A 77 0.09 -10.12 8.83
C GLN A 77 0.31 -9.22 10.05
N VAL A 78 -0.36 -8.09 10.06
CA VAL A 78 -0.27 -7.09 11.13
C VAL A 78 -1.34 -7.40 12.18
N THR A 79 -0.90 -7.66 13.40
CA THR A 79 -1.81 -7.87 14.54
C THR A 79 -2.15 -6.54 15.22
N LYS A 80 -3.27 -6.48 15.95
CA LYS A 80 -3.63 -5.32 16.76
C LYS A 80 -2.47 -4.82 17.63
N ALA A 81 -1.74 -5.72 18.29
CA ALA A 81 -0.64 -5.36 19.19
C ALA A 81 0.52 -4.61 18.49
N LEU A 82 0.70 -4.85 17.19
CA LEU A 82 1.78 -4.24 16.41
C LEU A 82 1.28 -3.11 15.48
N GLY A 83 -0.01 -3.11 15.16
CA GLY A 83 -0.57 -2.27 14.13
C GLY A 83 -1.36 -1.06 14.61
N ASP A 84 -1.78 -1.01 15.87
CA ASP A 84 -2.59 0.10 16.39
C ASP A 84 -1.90 1.45 16.19
N SER A 85 -2.57 2.36 15.48
CA SER A 85 -2.07 3.73 15.22
C SER A 85 -0.71 3.78 14.52
N THR A 86 -0.44 2.86 13.60
CA THR A 86 0.81 2.79 12.84
C THR A 86 0.60 3.05 11.35
N VAL A 87 1.71 3.25 10.65
CA VAL A 87 1.76 3.27 9.18
C VAL A 87 2.55 2.05 8.71
N GLN A 88 1.96 1.26 7.82
CA GLN A 88 2.61 0.13 7.18
C GLN A 88 2.94 0.49 5.73
N VAL A 89 4.10 0.11 5.24
CA VAL A 89 4.62 0.56 3.94
C VAL A 89 4.99 -0.62 3.06
N VAL A 90 4.52 -0.58 1.82
CA VAL A 90 5.01 -1.47 0.74
C VAL A 90 5.47 -0.59 -0.42
N ASP A 91 6.74 -0.61 -0.72
CA ASP A 91 7.35 0.13 -1.82
C ASP A 91 7.71 -0.84 -2.95
N CYS A 92 7.09 -0.67 -4.11
CA CYS A 92 7.21 -1.57 -5.24
C CYS A 92 7.83 -0.87 -6.45
N LYS A 93 8.67 -1.61 -7.18
CA LYS A 93 9.06 -1.22 -8.53
C LYS A 93 7.88 -1.40 -9.49
N VAL A 94 7.64 -0.42 -10.35
CA VAL A 94 6.62 -0.50 -11.40
C VAL A 94 7.18 -1.27 -12.59
N ASN A 95 6.43 -2.29 -13.05
CA ASN A 95 6.71 -2.93 -14.33
C ASN A 95 6.00 -2.14 -15.44
N PRO A 96 6.72 -1.51 -16.40
CA PRO A 96 6.09 -0.74 -17.47
C PRO A 96 5.11 -1.53 -18.34
N ALA A 97 5.28 -2.86 -18.43
CA ALA A 97 4.37 -3.72 -19.16
C ALA A 97 3.10 -4.09 -18.35
N ARG A 98 3.09 -3.79 -17.06
CA ARG A 98 2.01 -4.09 -16.11
C ARG A 98 1.77 -2.91 -15.17
N PRO A 99 1.36 -1.74 -15.70
CA PRO A 99 1.32 -0.51 -14.91
C PRO A 99 0.08 -0.35 -14.03
N PHE A 100 -0.90 -1.24 -14.13
CA PHE A 100 -2.14 -1.13 -13.35
C PHE A 100 -2.02 -1.95 -12.08
N HIS A 101 -2.05 -1.28 -10.93
CA HIS A 101 -1.96 -1.93 -9.63
C HIS A 101 -3.31 -1.92 -8.91
N LYS A 102 -3.59 -3.00 -8.18
CA LYS A 102 -4.65 -3.07 -7.17
C LYS A 102 -4.11 -3.69 -5.90
N LEU A 103 -4.64 -3.23 -4.78
CA LEU A 103 -4.35 -3.84 -3.49
C LEU A 103 -5.36 -4.93 -3.16
N VAL A 104 -4.91 -5.97 -2.48
CA VAL A 104 -5.78 -6.86 -1.73
C VAL A 104 -5.55 -6.55 -0.26
N VAL A 105 -6.54 -5.93 0.37
CA VAL A 105 -6.53 -5.58 1.78
C VAL A 105 -7.65 -6.34 2.48
N VAL A 106 -7.28 -7.07 3.51
CA VAL A 106 -8.22 -7.90 4.28
C VAL A 106 -8.06 -7.62 5.76
N THR A 107 -9.16 -7.42 6.45
CA THR A 107 -9.21 -7.34 7.91
C THR A 107 -10.02 -8.51 8.46
N THR A 108 -9.50 -9.17 9.49
CA THR A 108 -10.16 -10.33 10.09
C THR A 108 -10.20 -10.23 11.61
N THR A 109 -11.08 -10.99 12.22
CA THR A 109 -11.31 -11.16 13.68
C THR A 109 -11.81 -9.89 14.36
N GLY A 110 -11.14 -8.77 14.22
CA GLY A 110 -11.59 -7.46 14.68
C GLY A 110 -11.45 -6.42 13.58
N ALA A 111 -12.36 -5.45 13.51
CA ALA A 111 -12.28 -4.37 12.55
C ALA A 111 -10.96 -3.60 12.73
N PHE A 112 -10.29 -3.30 11.62
CA PHE A 112 -9.07 -2.52 11.62
C PHE A 112 -9.31 -1.26 10.79
N PRO A 113 -9.54 -0.08 11.41
CA PRO A 113 -9.68 1.17 10.67
C PRO A 113 -8.45 1.40 9.81
N ASN A 114 -8.63 1.68 8.53
CA ASN A 114 -7.52 1.82 7.62
C ASN A 114 -7.85 2.72 6.42
N GLY A 115 -6.82 3.19 5.78
CA GLY A 115 -6.83 3.80 4.47
C GLY A 115 -5.46 3.63 3.85
N VAL A 116 -5.37 3.51 2.54
CA VAL A 116 -4.08 3.34 1.86
C VAL A 116 -3.90 4.42 0.81
N ILE A 117 -2.79 5.13 0.90
CA ILE A 117 -2.35 6.13 -0.07
C ILE A 117 -1.30 5.48 -0.98
N ALA A 118 -1.42 5.69 -2.28
CA ALA A 118 -0.39 5.38 -3.25
C ALA A 118 0.41 6.65 -3.55
N HIS A 119 1.70 6.61 -3.29
CA HIS A 119 2.64 7.64 -3.67
C HIS A 119 3.50 7.13 -4.83
N LEU A 120 3.22 7.63 -6.04
CA LEU A 120 3.97 7.31 -7.24
C LEU A 120 5.11 8.30 -7.40
N TYR A 121 6.30 7.80 -7.75
CA TYR A 121 7.46 8.65 -7.93
C TYR A 121 8.44 8.07 -8.96
N SER A 122 9.31 8.94 -9.47
CA SER A 122 10.38 8.58 -10.41
C SER A 122 11.73 9.03 -9.86
N GLY A 123 12.75 8.24 -10.17
CA GLY A 123 14.12 8.53 -9.80
C GLY A 123 14.75 7.52 -8.84
N SER A 124 16.08 7.54 -8.78
CA SER A 124 16.90 6.59 -8.02
C SER A 124 17.14 6.97 -6.56
N GLY A 125 16.47 8.02 -6.08
CA GLY A 125 16.72 8.62 -4.76
C GLY A 125 16.07 7.92 -3.58
N TYR A 126 15.77 6.63 -3.67
CA TYR A 126 15.19 5.90 -2.56
C TYR A 126 16.15 5.88 -1.35
N ARG A 127 15.70 6.35 -0.23
CA ARG A 127 16.38 6.17 1.05
C ARG A 127 15.60 5.18 1.89
N PRO A 128 16.23 4.11 2.41
CA PRO A 128 15.56 3.23 3.35
C PRO A 128 15.00 4.05 4.52
N ILE A 129 13.71 3.89 4.78
CA ILE A 129 13.08 4.47 5.96
C ILE A 129 13.43 3.57 7.14
N THR A 130 13.94 4.15 8.21
CA THR A 130 14.08 3.41 9.48
C THR A 130 12.67 3.26 10.06
N PRO A 131 12.13 2.04 10.16
CA PRO A 131 10.77 1.87 10.68
C PRO A 131 10.73 2.19 12.16
N THR A 132 9.65 2.85 12.58
CA THR A 132 9.30 2.95 14.00
C THR A 132 8.73 1.62 14.49
N ALA A 133 8.69 1.41 15.80
CA ALA A 133 8.12 0.20 16.38
C ALA A 133 6.70 -0.07 15.84
N GLY A 134 6.44 -1.29 15.41
CA GLY A 134 5.17 -1.71 14.80
C GLY A 134 5.01 -1.41 13.32
N THR A 135 5.89 -0.61 12.70
CA THR A 135 5.86 -0.31 11.27
C THR A 135 6.66 -1.37 10.49
N GLN A 136 6.03 -1.97 9.48
CA GLN A 136 6.74 -2.77 8.49
C GLN A 136 7.06 -1.90 7.28
N VAL A 137 8.24 -2.07 6.72
CA VAL A 137 8.65 -1.50 5.43
C VAL A 137 9.09 -2.63 4.53
N VAL A 138 8.29 -2.93 3.51
CA VAL A 138 8.58 -3.95 2.50
C VAL A 138 9.02 -3.24 1.23
N ILE A 139 10.17 -3.62 0.70
CA ILE A 139 10.74 -3.03 -0.51
C ILE A 139 10.99 -4.14 -1.52
N THR A 140 10.49 -3.97 -2.75
CA THR A 140 10.67 -4.91 -3.86
C THR A 140 11.21 -4.24 -5.12
#